data_a56d7796044b47799146798932460696
#
_entry.id   a56d7796044b47799146798932460696
#
_cell.length_a   1.000
_cell.length_b   1.000
_cell.length_c   1.000
_cell.angle_alpha   90.00
_cell.angle_beta   90.00
_cell.angle_gamma   90.00
#
_symmetry.space_group_name_H-M   'P 1'
#
loop_
_entity.id
_entity.type
_entity.pdbx_description
1 polymer ?
#
loop_
_entity_poly.entity_id
_entity_poly.type
_entity_poly.pdbx_seq_one_letter_code
_entity_poly.pdbx_strand_id
1 'polypeptide(L)'
;MKLLSIIFLLFNLTQLHEAGFRGEGMTIAIIDAGFFRANDPNVFPQDHILGTFDLLEGDSLAVDTMGMFDDPGNTHGTLVLSTMLHQDSATGFVGTAPDASFYLIRSEDISAEYYGEVERLARAFRLADSLDVDIVTVSLGYSTFDAIDGQPNPHNFTYEDMNGQSVASRAATEVVRHGKFVVISAGNDGNKEWRYIATPADADSILTVGAVSPDSLASPFSSYGPTYDGRLKPEVCALGQGSPIYRPNGVDSLGHYYSYMDWANGTSFSTPEVAGMVACLWQALPNLTNMELRELIMETASLYPLHEDQRGYGIPDAWKAYHGEDTALTEPMQSTDSSAKRIENGRMIIVHDGIKYTVLGLPLEKNE
;
A
#
# COMPACT_ATOMS: atom_id res chain seq x y z
N MET A 1 21.65 -9.22 12.94
CA MET A 1 20.81 -8.05 12.72
C MET A 1 19.38 -8.58 12.65
N LYS A 2 18.50 -8.23 13.59
CA LYS A 2 17.07 -8.53 13.42
C LYS A 2 16.64 -7.87 12.12
N LEU A 3 15.82 -8.54 11.32
CA LEU A 3 15.13 -7.95 10.16
C LEU A 3 14.19 -6.84 10.67
N LEU A 4 14.75 -5.73 11.11
CA LEU A 4 13.94 -4.52 11.25
C LEU A 4 13.34 -4.27 9.89
N SER A 5 12.03 -4.18 9.85
CA SER A 5 11.28 -4.17 8.60
C SER A 5 11.89 -3.16 7.63
N ILE A 6 12.26 -3.63 6.45
CA ILE A 6 12.81 -2.81 5.35
C ILE A 6 11.90 -1.62 5.05
N ILE A 7 10.59 -1.82 5.18
CA ILE A 7 9.55 -0.81 5.02
C ILE A 7 9.81 0.38 5.94
N PHE A 8 10.13 0.13 7.22
CA PHE A 8 10.40 1.18 8.20
C PHE A 8 11.62 2.03 7.85
N LEU A 9 12.64 1.39 7.29
CA LEU A 9 13.85 2.09 6.86
C LEU A 9 13.59 2.95 5.62
N LEU A 10 12.69 2.54 4.72
CA LEU A 10 12.38 3.30 3.51
C LEU A 10 11.67 4.62 3.82
N PHE A 11 10.68 4.61 4.71
CA PHE A 11 9.90 5.80 5.06
C PHE A 11 10.47 6.62 6.22
N ASN A 12 11.57 6.21 6.86
CA ASN A 12 11.99 6.70 8.18
C ASN A 12 10.88 6.57 9.26
N LEU A 13 10.03 5.55 9.12
CA LEU A 13 8.86 5.33 9.97
C LEU A 13 9.23 4.88 11.41
N THR A 14 10.42 4.30 11.58
CA THR A 14 10.93 3.89 12.91
C THR A 14 10.93 5.06 13.88
N GLN A 15 11.43 6.22 13.45
CA GLN A 15 11.50 7.41 14.31
C GLN A 15 10.10 7.91 14.69
N LEU A 16 9.14 7.82 13.75
CA LEU A 16 7.76 8.23 14.01
C LEU A 16 7.09 7.27 15.02
N HIS A 17 7.32 5.97 14.90
CA HIS A 17 6.86 4.97 15.86
C HIS A 17 7.51 5.13 17.23
N GLU A 18 8.82 5.41 17.30
CA GLU A 18 9.54 5.69 18.54
C GLU A 18 9.02 6.97 19.23
N ALA A 19 8.54 7.93 18.45
CA ALA A 19 7.87 9.13 18.97
C ALA A 19 6.43 8.87 19.45
N GLY A 20 5.90 7.65 19.29
CA GLY A 20 4.56 7.24 19.75
C GLY A 20 3.47 7.31 18.69
N PHE A 21 3.79 7.65 17.44
CA PHE A 21 2.81 7.75 16.35
C PHE A 21 2.79 6.44 15.56
N ARG A 22 1.83 5.56 15.90
CA ARG A 22 1.70 4.20 15.38
C ARG A 22 0.35 3.93 14.72
N GLY A 23 -0.44 5.01 14.48
CA GLY A 23 -1.78 4.96 13.92
C GLY A 23 -2.90 4.88 14.94
N GLU A 24 -2.62 5.00 16.25
CA GLU A 24 -3.66 4.99 17.29
C GLU A 24 -4.71 6.08 17.04
N GLY A 25 -6.00 5.69 17.11
CA GLY A 25 -7.12 6.58 16.86
C GLY A 25 -7.47 6.79 15.38
N MET A 26 -6.64 6.29 14.46
CA MET A 26 -6.91 6.36 13.03
C MET A 26 -7.68 5.12 12.55
N THR A 27 -8.63 5.32 11.64
CA THR A 27 -9.45 4.26 11.06
C THR A 27 -9.19 4.13 9.57
N ILE A 28 -8.86 2.91 9.13
CA ILE A 28 -8.54 2.60 7.73
C ILE A 28 -9.56 1.61 7.17
N ALA A 29 -10.20 1.94 6.04
CA ALA A 29 -10.95 0.96 5.25
C ALA A 29 -10.02 0.32 4.22
N ILE A 30 -9.94 -1.01 4.21
CA ILE A 30 -9.28 -1.78 3.17
C ILE A 30 -10.37 -2.34 2.24
N ILE A 31 -10.31 -2.00 0.95
CA ILE A 31 -11.19 -2.56 -0.07
C ILE A 31 -10.38 -3.52 -0.92
N ASP A 32 -10.78 -4.82 -0.94
CA ASP A 32 -9.95 -5.88 -1.53
C ASP A 32 -10.80 -7.09 -1.96
N ALA A 33 -10.14 -8.13 -2.48
CA ALA A 33 -10.75 -9.35 -3.02
C ALA A 33 -11.24 -10.35 -1.96
N GLY A 34 -10.72 -10.27 -0.72
CA GLY A 34 -11.12 -11.16 0.36
C GLY A 34 -10.12 -11.14 1.53
N PHE A 35 -10.61 -11.58 2.70
CA PHE A 35 -9.87 -11.44 3.96
C PHE A 35 -9.83 -12.76 4.74
N PHE A 36 -9.50 -13.85 4.06
CA PHE A 36 -9.42 -15.18 4.67
C PHE A 36 -8.57 -15.17 5.94
N ARG A 37 -9.16 -15.62 7.07
CA ARG A 37 -8.56 -15.67 8.40
C ARG A 37 -8.11 -14.33 8.98
N ALA A 38 -8.59 -13.21 8.49
CA ALA A 38 -8.37 -11.94 9.18
C ALA A 38 -9.00 -11.89 10.58
N ASN A 39 -9.99 -12.75 10.84
CA ASN A 39 -10.61 -12.95 12.15
C ASN A 39 -9.88 -13.97 13.06
N ASP A 40 -8.68 -14.42 12.70
CA ASP A 40 -7.89 -15.31 13.55
C ASP A 40 -7.11 -14.51 14.59
N PRO A 41 -7.40 -14.66 15.90
CA PRO A 41 -6.74 -13.90 16.96
C PRO A 41 -5.26 -14.27 17.14
N ASN A 42 -4.79 -15.38 16.54
CA ASN A 42 -3.37 -15.73 16.53
C ASN A 42 -2.60 -14.98 15.42
N VAL A 43 -3.30 -14.33 14.50
CA VAL A 43 -2.71 -13.59 13.38
C VAL A 43 -2.84 -12.09 13.60
N PHE A 44 -4.05 -11.63 13.98
CA PHE A 44 -4.33 -10.22 14.16
C PHE A 44 -5.03 -9.93 15.48
N PRO A 45 -4.73 -8.80 16.14
CA PRO A 45 -5.48 -8.33 17.30
C PRO A 45 -6.91 -7.96 16.86
N GLN A 46 -7.91 -8.67 17.39
CA GLN A 46 -9.29 -8.57 16.91
C GLN A 46 -10.00 -7.29 17.31
N ASP A 47 -9.54 -6.62 18.35
CA ASP A 47 -10.02 -5.31 18.79
C ASP A 47 -9.68 -4.16 17.83
N HIS A 48 -8.75 -4.40 16.90
CA HIS A 48 -8.42 -3.47 15.82
C HIS A 48 -9.29 -3.68 14.56
N ILE A 49 -10.07 -4.76 14.45
CA ILE A 49 -10.97 -5.00 13.32
C ILE A 49 -12.40 -4.59 13.71
N LEU A 50 -12.79 -3.39 13.30
CA LEU A 50 -14.07 -2.76 13.69
C LEU A 50 -15.28 -3.41 12.99
N GLY A 51 -15.09 -3.97 11.80
CA GLY A 51 -16.15 -4.64 11.05
C GLY A 51 -15.69 -5.15 9.71
N THR A 52 -16.48 -6.06 9.15
CA THR A 52 -16.26 -6.65 7.83
C THR A 52 -17.52 -6.55 6.98
N PHE A 53 -17.38 -6.40 5.65
CA PHE A 53 -18.49 -6.27 4.71
C PHE A 53 -18.16 -7.05 3.42
N ASP A 54 -19.09 -7.86 2.96
CA ASP A 54 -19.01 -8.54 1.67
C ASP A 54 -20.05 -7.97 0.70
N LEU A 55 -19.58 -7.24 -0.31
CA LEU A 55 -20.43 -6.64 -1.33
C LEU A 55 -20.77 -7.59 -2.49
N LEU A 56 -20.17 -8.78 -2.54
CA LEU A 56 -20.54 -9.83 -3.47
C LEU A 56 -21.79 -10.56 -2.99
N GLU A 57 -21.72 -11.06 -1.75
CA GLU A 57 -22.80 -11.83 -1.14
C GLU A 57 -23.87 -10.93 -0.50
N GLY A 58 -23.53 -9.67 -0.22
CA GLY A 58 -24.42 -8.69 0.37
C GLY A 58 -24.60 -8.85 1.88
N ASP A 59 -23.58 -9.37 2.55
CA ASP A 59 -23.57 -9.60 3.99
C ASP A 59 -22.35 -8.95 4.70
N SER A 60 -22.05 -9.40 5.91
CA SER A 60 -20.94 -8.88 6.73
C SER A 60 -19.80 -9.88 6.92
N LEU A 61 -19.69 -10.91 6.09
CA LEU A 61 -18.74 -12.02 6.25
C LEU A 61 -17.60 -11.97 5.21
N ALA A 62 -16.87 -10.86 5.12
CA ALA A 62 -15.70 -10.75 4.23
C ALA A 62 -14.52 -11.67 4.62
N VAL A 63 -14.60 -12.31 5.79
CA VAL A 63 -13.59 -13.20 6.36
C VAL A 63 -14.03 -14.67 6.20
N ASP A 64 -14.09 -15.17 5.00
CA ASP A 64 -14.51 -16.54 4.75
C ASP A 64 -13.56 -17.55 5.41
N THR A 65 -14.11 -18.34 6.36
CA THR A 65 -13.38 -19.38 7.07
C THR A 65 -13.57 -20.76 6.43
N MET A 66 -14.41 -20.88 5.42
CA MET A 66 -14.83 -22.14 4.83
C MET A 66 -14.37 -22.31 3.38
N GLY A 67 -13.18 -22.89 3.22
CA GLY A 67 -13.08 -23.91 2.20
C GLY A 67 -12.65 -23.53 0.79
N MET A 68 -11.83 -22.51 0.53
CA MET A 68 -11.08 -22.44 -0.71
C MET A 68 -9.60 -22.24 -0.43
N PHE A 69 -8.93 -23.35 -0.13
CA PHE A 69 -7.50 -23.38 0.22
C PHE A 69 -6.57 -22.98 -0.93
N ASP A 70 -7.07 -22.98 -2.16
CA ASP A 70 -6.30 -22.72 -3.37
C ASP A 70 -6.70 -21.40 -4.06
N ASP A 71 -7.50 -20.55 -3.38
CA ASP A 71 -7.92 -19.27 -3.92
C ASP A 71 -7.03 -18.13 -3.44
N PRO A 72 -6.03 -17.70 -4.25
CA PRO A 72 -5.09 -16.66 -3.85
C PRO A 72 -5.77 -15.28 -3.66
N GLY A 73 -6.91 -15.03 -4.28
CA GLY A 73 -7.63 -13.78 -4.13
C GLY A 73 -8.31 -13.64 -2.78
N ASN A 74 -8.83 -14.74 -2.24
CA ASN A 74 -9.48 -14.74 -0.92
C ASN A 74 -8.50 -14.41 0.23
N THR A 75 -7.20 -14.58 0.03
CA THR A 75 -6.17 -14.19 1.00
C THR A 75 -5.56 -12.82 0.71
N HIS A 76 -5.79 -12.22 -0.44
CA HIS A 76 -5.06 -11.03 -0.89
C HIS A 76 -5.25 -9.86 0.10
N GLY A 77 -6.48 -9.53 0.48
CA GLY A 77 -6.74 -8.48 1.46
C GLY A 77 -6.18 -8.77 2.86
N THR A 78 -6.07 -10.07 3.24
CA THR A 78 -5.40 -10.45 4.50
C THR A 78 -3.90 -10.16 4.44
N LEU A 79 -3.25 -10.42 3.30
CA LEU A 79 -1.84 -10.07 3.09
C LEU A 79 -1.64 -8.55 3.11
N VAL A 80 -2.54 -7.80 2.47
CA VAL A 80 -2.57 -6.33 2.51
C VAL A 80 -2.72 -5.84 3.95
N LEU A 81 -3.68 -6.35 4.72
CA LEU A 81 -3.85 -6.01 6.14
C LEU A 81 -2.58 -6.29 6.94
N SER A 82 -1.88 -7.38 6.65
CA SER A 82 -0.68 -7.78 7.39
C SER A 82 0.45 -6.75 7.29
N THR A 83 0.57 -6.02 6.18
CA THR A 83 1.60 -4.98 6.01
C THR A 83 1.38 -3.77 6.93
N MET A 84 0.16 -3.59 7.43
CA MET A 84 -0.19 -2.47 8.31
C MET A 84 -0.34 -2.88 9.78
N LEU A 85 -1.10 -3.95 10.06
CA LEU A 85 -1.52 -4.31 11.42
C LEU A 85 -0.63 -5.35 12.11
N HIS A 86 -0.07 -6.32 11.36
CA HIS A 86 0.59 -7.48 11.98
C HIS A 86 1.86 -7.10 12.74
N GLN A 87 2.07 -7.76 13.88
CA GLN A 87 3.30 -7.64 14.68
C GLN A 87 3.78 -9.03 15.09
N ASP A 88 5.05 -9.32 14.85
CA ASP A 88 5.70 -10.57 15.29
C ASP A 88 7.06 -10.29 15.93
N SER A 89 7.11 -10.43 17.24
CA SER A 89 8.33 -10.22 18.03
C SER A 89 9.43 -11.24 17.75
N ALA A 90 9.08 -12.43 17.22
CA ALA A 90 10.06 -13.49 16.95
C ALA A 90 10.87 -13.16 15.69
N THR A 91 10.23 -12.65 14.65
CA THR A 91 10.89 -12.20 13.42
C THR A 91 11.34 -10.74 13.49
N GLY A 92 10.69 -9.93 14.34
CA GLY A 92 10.84 -8.48 14.40
C GLY A 92 10.01 -7.75 13.34
N PHE A 93 9.05 -8.45 12.71
CA PHE A 93 8.11 -7.84 11.79
C PHE A 93 7.15 -6.91 12.56
N VAL A 94 6.93 -5.71 12.03
CA VAL A 94 5.93 -4.76 12.53
C VAL A 94 5.26 -4.12 11.32
N GLY A 95 3.95 -4.08 11.28
CA GLY A 95 3.19 -3.38 10.27
C GLY A 95 3.33 -1.86 10.36
N THR A 96 3.00 -1.15 9.29
CA THR A 96 3.22 0.30 9.19
C THR A 96 2.29 1.14 10.08
N ALA A 97 1.11 0.60 10.45
CA ALA A 97 0.16 1.23 11.38
C ALA A 97 -0.41 0.20 12.37
N PRO A 98 0.44 -0.37 13.25
CA PRO A 98 0.05 -1.53 14.07
C PRO A 98 -0.98 -1.21 15.15
N ASP A 99 -1.24 0.05 15.43
CA ASP A 99 -2.16 0.50 16.47
C ASP A 99 -3.40 1.21 15.85
N ALA A 100 -3.55 1.21 14.50
CA ALA A 100 -4.74 1.69 13.80
C ALA A 100 -5.90 0.69 13.87
N SER A 101 -7.12 1.16 13.58
CA SER A 101 -8.32 0.33 13.47
C SER A 101 -8.75 0.15 12.01
N PHE A 102 -9.39 -0.98 11.69
CA PHE A 102 -9.65 -1.37 10.31
C PHE A 102 -11.10 -1.78 10.06
N TYR A 103 -11.64 -1.35 8.92
CA TYR A 103 -12.81 -1.96 8.28
C TYR A 103 -12.34 -2.74 7.05
N LEU A 104 -12.85 -3.96 6.86
CA LEU A 104 -12.48 -4.86 5.78
C LEU A 104 -13.67 -5.01 4.83
N ILE A 105 -13.52 -4.58 3.58
CA ILE A 105 -14.61 -4.52 2.58
C ILE A 105 -14.22 -5.37 1.37
N ARG A 106 -14.90 -6.49 1.17
CA ARG A 106 -14.74 -7.32 -0.02
C ARG A 106 -15.58 -6.76 -1.16
N SER A 107 -14.93 -6.46 -2.30
CA SER A 107 -15.60 -5.93 -3.49
C SER A 107 -15.29 -6.70 -4.78
N GLU A 108 -14.41 -7.70 -4.75
CA GLU A 108 -13.87 -8.39 -5.92
C GLU A 108 -14.28 -9.86 -5.96
N ASP A 109 -14.64 -10.33 -7.17
CA ASP A 109 -14.85 -11.75 -7.48
C ASP A 109 -13.66 -12.26 -8.30
N ILE A 110 -12.76 -12.98 -7.66
CA ILE A 110 -11.54 -13.47 -8.31
C ILE A 110 -11.78 -14.57 -9.37
N SER A 111 -13.01 -15.08 -9.48
CA SER A 111 -13.36 -16.10 -10.45
C SER A 111 -13.58 -15.56 -11.86
N ALA A 112 -13.82 -14.26 -12.00
CA ALA A 112 -14.09 -13.60 -13.28
C ALA A 112 -13.84 -12.08 -13.20
N GLU A 113 -13.25 -11.53 -14.24
CA GLU A 113 -13.01 -10.09 -14.39
C GLU A 113 -14.10 -9.47 -15.24
N TYR A 114 -15.01 -8.70 -14.65
CA TYR A 114 -16.14 -8.11 -15.38
C TYR A 114 -16.47 -6.68 -14.93
N TYR A 115 -17.02 -5.89 -15.83
CA TYR A 115 -17.26 -4.45 -15.60
C TYR A 115 -18.08 -4.12 -14.35
N GLY A 116 -18.96 -5.02 -13.89
CA GLY A 116 -19.73 -4.84 -12.66
C GLY A 116 -18.86 -4.68 -11.38
N GLU A 117 -17.61 -5.09 -11.43
CA GLU A 117 -16.66 -4.90 -10.32
C GLU A 117 -16.26 -3.44 -10.15
N VAL A 118 -16.15 -2.69 -11.24
CA VAL A 118 -15.90 -1.23 -11.21
C VAL A 118 -17.05 -0.51 -10.50
N GLU A 119 -18.29 -0.94 -10.73
CA GLU A 119 -19.48 -0.39 -10.05
C GLU A 119 -19.54 -0.83 -8.59
N ARG A 120 -19.13 -2.07 -8.29
CA ARG A 120 -19.07 -2.58 -6.92
C ARG A 120 -17.98 -1.87 -6.12
N LEU A 121 -16.81 -1.62 -6.71
CA LEU A 121 -15.77 -0.80 -6.10
C LEU A 121 -16.27 0.62 -5.80
N ALA A 122 -17.03 1.24 -6.70
CA ALA A 122 -17.64 2.55 -6.43
C ALA A 122 -18.64 2.50 -5.25
N ARG A 123 -19.34 1.36 -5.06
CA ARG A 123 -20.18 1.16 -3.86
C ARG A 123 -19.34 0.97 -2.60
N ALA A 124 -18.20 0.28 -2.70
CA ALA A 124 -17.28 0.09 -1.57
C ALA A 124 -16.70 1.42 -1.09
N PHE A 125 -16.34 2.33 -1.99
CA PHE A 125 -15.93 3.70 -1.64
C PHE A 125 -17.00 4.45 -0.85
N ARG A 126 -18.27 4.40 -1.31
CA ARG A 126 -19.39 5.06 -0.61
C ARG A 126 -19.67 4.42 0.76
N LEU A 127 -19.51 3.09 0.86
CA LEU A 127 -19.62 2.41 2.15
C LEU A 127 -18.52 2.88 3.11
N ALA A 128 -17.26 2.91 2.68
CA ALA A 128 -16.15 3.40 3.49
C ALA A 128 -16.38 4.85 3.96
N ASP A 129 -16.87 5.73 3.07
CA ASP A 129 -17.24 7.09 3.41
C ASP A 129 -18.35 7.15 4.49
N SER A 130 -19.37 6.30 4.36
CA SER A 130 -20.48 6.22 5.33
C SER A 130 -20.09 5.66 6.71
N LEU A 131 -18.99 4.90 6.78
CA LEU A 131 -18.39 4.40 8.01
C LEU A 131 -17.52 5.45 8.73
N ASP A 132 -17.39 6.63 8.13
CA ASP A 132 -16.62 7.77 8.64
C ASP A 132 -15.14 7.43 8.93
N VAL A 133 -14.53 6.61 8.07
CA VAL A 133 -13.10 6.29 8.17
C VAL A 133 -12.22 7.49 7.82
N ASP A 134 -10.99 7.52 8.31
CA ASP A 134 -10.02 8.56 7.96
C ASP A 134 -9.37 8.25 6.61
N ILE A 135 -9.02 6.99 6.39
CA ILE A 135 -8.23 6.55 5.24
C ILE A 135 -8.95 5.42 4.51
N VAL A 136 -8.92 5.44 3.18
CA VAL A 136 -9.33 4.33 2.32
C VAL A 136 -8.14 3.85 1.51
N THR A 137 -7.81 2.56 1.59
CA THR A 137 -6.75 1.94 0.78
C THR A 137 -7.33 0.87 -0.14
N VAL A 138 -6.90 0.89 -1.42
CA VAL A 138 -7.40 -0.02 -2.46
C VAL A 138 -6.22 -0.61 -3.23
N SER A 139 -6.13 -1.93 -3.22
CA SER A 139 -5.12 -2.67 -3.96
C SER A 139 -5.69 -3.39 -5.20
N LEU A 140 -6.69 -2.77 -5.82
CA LEU A 140 -7.41 -3.25 -7.00
C LEU A 140 -7.33 -2.23 -8.15
N GLY A 141 -7.51 -2.70 -9.38
CA GLY A 141 -7.56 -1.82 -10.54
C GLY A 141 -7.96 -2.54 -11.82
N TYR A 142 -8.66 -1.86 -12.69
CA TYR A 142 -9.30 -2.42 -13.89
C TYR A 142 -8.83 -1.72 -15.16
N SER A 143 -8.50 -2.52 -16.17
CA SER A 143 -8.22 -2.05 -17.54
C SER A 143 -8.95 -2.88 -18.59
N THR A 144 -8.96 -4.20 -18.43
CA THR A 144 -9.58 -5.15 -19.36
C THR A 144 -10.40 -6.16 -18.59
N PHE A 145 -11.43 -6.70 -19.23
CA PHE A 145 -12.36 -7.66 -18.67
C PHE A 145 -12.38 -8.95 -19.50
N ASP A 146 -12.88 -10.03 -18.92
CA ASP A 146 -13.00 -11.31 -19.56
C ASP A 146 -13.79 -11.22 -20.89
N ALA A 147 -13.34 -11.97 -21.87
CA ALA A 147 -13.95 -12.01 -23.20
C ALA A 147 -15.39 -12.54 -23.13
N ILE A 148 -16.28 -11.93 -23.91
CA ILE A 148 -17.67 -12.37 -24.08
C ILE A 148 -17.79 -13.13 -25.40
N ASP A 149 -18.21 -14.39 -25.34
CA ASP A 149 -18.35 -15.26 -26.52
C ASP A 149 -17.08 -15.32 -27.40
N GLY A 150 -15.91 -15.27 -26.77
CA GLY A 150 -14.62 -15.29 -27.45
C GLY A 150 -14.24 -14.00 -28.16
N GLN A 151 -14.99 -12.90 -27.96
CA GLN A 151 -14.67 -11.58 -28.45
C GLN A 151 -14.19 -10.67 -27.29
N PRO A 152 -13.32 -9.67 -27.58
CA PRO A 152 -12.94 -8.68 -26.58
C PRO A 152 -14.16 -8.05 -25.91
N ASN A 153 -14.09 -7.87 -24.60
CA ASN A 153 -15.19 -7.27 -23.84
C ASN A 153 -15.41 -5.81 -24.31
N PRO A 154 -16.64 -5.42 -24.68
CA PRO A 154 -16.93 -4.06 -25.14
C PRO A 154 -16.75 -2.99 -24.06
N HIS A 155 -16.62 -3.38 -22.79
CA HIS A 155 -16.38 -2.50 -21.67
C HIS A 155 -14.90 -2.35 -21.32
N ASN A 156 -13.98 -3.00 -22.06
CA ASN A 156 -12.55 -2.79 -21.88
C ASN A 156 -12.20 -1.31 -21.98
N PHE A 157 -11.43 -0.83 -21.03
CA PHE A 157 -10.91 0.52 -21.07
C PHE A 157 -9.81 0.65 -22.11
N THR A 158 -9.66 1.85 -22.62
CA THR A 158 -8.51 2.30 -23.41
C THR A 158 -7.68 3.26 -22.57
N TYR A 159 -6.46 3.60 -23.00
CA TYR A 159 -5.67 4.60 -22.30
C TYR A 159 -6.38 5.97 -22.23
N GLU A 160 -7.19 6.31 -23.23
CA GLU A 160 -7.98 7.55 -23.26
C GLU A 160 -9.00 7.64 -22.10
N ASP A 161 -9.43 6.49 -21.57
CA ASP A 161 -10.35 6.40 -20.45
C ASP A 161 -9.66 6.63 -19.10
N MET A 162 -8.31 6.62 -19.06
CA MET A 162 -7.52 6.89 -17.85
C MET A 162 -7.46 8.41 -17.59
N ASN A 163 -8.60 8.99 -17.31
CA ASN A 163 -8.82 10.44 -17.19
C ASN A 163 -9.65 10.81 -15.94
N GLY A 164 -9.82 9.88 -14.99
CA GLY A 164 -10.56 10.10 -13.74
C GLY A 164 -12.09 10.03 -13.87
N GLN A 165 -12.62 9.61 -15.03
CA GLN A 165 -14.06 9.65 -15.31
C GLN A 165 -14.78 8.32 -15.14
N SER A 166 -14.09 7.22 -14.83
CA SER A 166 -14.76 5.97 -14.48
C SER A 166 -15.68 6.15 -13.28
N VAL A 167 -16.66 5.27 -13.11
CA VAL A 167 -17.55 5.35 -11.95
C VAL A 167 -16.78 5.14 -10.61
N ALA A 168 -15.75 4.30 -10.63
CA ALA A 168 -14.89 4.08 -9.46
C ALA A 168 -13.97 5.28 -9.17
N SER A 169 -13.36 5.88 -10.22
CA SER A 169 -12.49 7.07 -10.06
C SER A 169 -13.27 8.27 -9.53
N ARG A 170 -14.50 8.49 -10.02
CA ARG A 170 -15.36 9.54 -9.48
C ARG A 170 -15.76 9.29 -8.04
N ALA A 171 -16.06 8.04 -7.66
CA ALA A 171 -16.39 7.70 -6.28
C ALA A 171 -15.18 7.92 -5.35
N ALA A 172 -13.98 7.53 -5.75
CA ALA A 172 -12.73 7.80 -5.01
C ALA A 172 -12.52 9.32 -4.81
N THR A 173 -12.67 10.12 -5.87
CA THR A 173 -12.56 11.58 -5.81
C THR A 173 -13.62 12.21 -4.87
N GLU A 174 -14.84 11.65 -4.84
CA GLU A 174 -15.91 12.11 -3.94
C GLU A 174 -15.54 11.88 -2.47
N VAL A 175 -15.00 10.71 -2.15
CA VAL A 175 -14.51 10.36 -0.80
C VAL A 175 -13.42 11.35 -0.35
N VAL A 176 -12.47 11.70 -1.25
CA VAL A 176 -11.45 12.72 -0.94
C VAL A 176 -12.09 14.09 -0.65
N ARG A 177 -13.12 14.49 -1.38
CA ARG A 177 -13.84 15.76 -1.15
C ARG A 177 -14.57 15.80 0.19
N HIS A 178 -14.92 14.64 0.74
CA HIS A 178 -15.49 14.52 2.09
C HIS A 178 -14.42 14.53 3.19
N GLY A 179 -13.17 14.81 2.85
CA GLY A 179 -12.06 14.97 3.79
C GLY A 179 -11.31 13.68 4.12
N LYS A 180 -11.63 12.56 3.46
CA LYS A 180 -10.92 11.29 3.67
C LYS A 180 -9.63 11.24 2.85
N PHE A 181 -8.64 10.48 3.30
CA PHE A 181 -7.42 10.24 2.53
C PHE A 181 -7.56 8.94 1.72
N VAL A 182 -7.34 8.98 0.42
CA VAL A 182 -7.49 7.80 -0.45
C VAL A 182 -6.16 7.42 -1.07
N VAL A 183 -5.75 6.15 -0.87
CA VAL A 183 -4.48 5.58 -1.38
C VAL A 183 -4.80 4.40 -2.28
N ILE A 184 -4.33 4.43 -3.53
CA ILE A 184 -4.66 3.41 -4.55
C ILE A 184 -3.40 2.91 -5.25
N SER A 185 -3.35 1.60 -5.54
CA SER A 185 -2.26 0.97 -6.26
C SER A 185 -2.22 1.39 -7.74
N ALA A 186 -1.03 1.66 -8.26
CA ALA A 186 -0.84 2.06 -9.65
C ALA A 186 -1.20 0.97 -10.66
N GLY A 187 -1.12 -0.31 -10.25
CA GLY A 187 -1.27 -1.48 -11.11
C GLY A 187 0.04 -2.19 -11.41
N ASN A 188 -0.07 -3.40 -11.96
CA ASN A 188 1.07 -4.32 -12.18
C ASN A 188 1.27 -4.65 -13.67
N ASP A 189 1.03 -3.68 -14.53
CA ASP A 189 1.03 -3.86 -15.99
C ASP A 189 2.23 -3.21 -16.69
N GLY A 190 3.19 -2.64 -15.95
CA GLY A 190 4.32 -1.92 -16.52
C GLY A 190 5.16 -2.70 -17.53
N ASN A 191 5.21 -4.02 -17.42
CA ASN A 191 5.88 -4.94 -18.34
C ASN A 191 4.91 -5.73 -19.24
N LYS A 192 3.63 -5.35 -19.28
CA LYS A 192 2.61 -5.91 -20.16
C LYS A 192 2.24 -4.94 -21.28
N GLU A 193 1.36 -5.37 -22.19
CA GLU A 193 0.90 -4.57 -23.31
C GLU A 193 0.16 -3.29 -22.87
N TRP A 194 -0.67 -3.39 -21.83
CA TRP A 194 -1.38 -2.25 -21.25
C TRP A 194 -0.44 -1.18 -20.69
N ARG A 195 0.55 -1.56 -19.90
CA ARG A 195 1.61 -0.82 -19.24
C ARG A 195 1.23 0.38 -18.38
N TYR A 196 0.10 0.99 -18.55
CA TYR A 196 -0.32 2.21 -17.86
C TYR A 196 -1.00 1.92 -16.52
N ILE A 197 -1.22 2.98 -15.74
CA ILE A 197 -2.11 2.91 -14.58
C ILE A 197 -3.51 2.44 -15.02
N ALA A 198 -4.24 1.83 -14.08
CA ALA A 198 -5.59 1.35 -14.30
C ALA A 198 -6.59 2.17 -13.45
N THR A 199 -7.87 2.19 -13.85
CA THR A 199 -8.90 2.80 -13.00
C THR A 199 -9.05 1.97 -11.70
N PRO A 200 -9.18 2.58 -10.49
CA PRO A 200 -9.35 4.00 -10.20
C PRO A 200 -8.04 4.75 -9.85
N ALA A 201 -6.85 4.21 -10.15
CA ALA A 201 -5.58 4.89 -9.88
C ALA A 201 -5.43 6.24 -10.63
N ASP A 202 -6.23 6.43 -11.68
CA ASP A 202 -6.33 7.65 -12.47
C ASP A 202 -7.20 8.75 -11.82
N ALA A 203 -7.84 8.48 -10.67
CA ALA A 203 -8.71 9.42 -9.99
C ALA A 203 -7.96 10.70 -9.56
N ASP A 204 -8.69 11.82 -9.53
CA ASP A 204 -8.15 13.10 -9.09
C ASP A 204 -8.03 13.15 -7.56
N SER A 205 -7.03 13.87 -7.07
CA SER A 205 -6.83 14.19 -5.65
C SER A 205 -6.53 13.00 -4.72
N ILE A 206 -6.49 11.77 -5.22
CA ILE A 206 -6.02 10.59 -4.49
C ILE A 206 -4.48 10.52 -4.47
N LEU A 207 -3.92 9.63 -3.64
CA LEU A 207 -2.50 9.26 -3.70
C LEU A 207 -2.34 7.90 -4.39
N THR A 208 -1.80 7.87 -5.60
CA THR A 208 -1.51 6.64 -6.33
C THR A 208 -0.08 6.20 -6.05
N VAL A 209 0.10 4.90 -5.76
CA VAL A 209 1.37 4.35 -5.29
C VAL A 209 1.95 3.35 -6.29
N GLY A 210 3.14 3.64 -6.80
CA GLY A 210 3.96 2.73 -7.58
C GLY A 210 4.77 1.77 -6.72
N ALA A 211 5.44 0.80 -7.37
CA ALA A 211 6.27 -0.18 -6.70
C ALA A 211 7.77 -0.01 -7.02
N VAL A 212 8.59 -0.12 -5.98
CA VAL A 212 10.05 -0.23 -6.10
C VAL A 212 10.55 -1.55 -5.54
N SER A 213 11.75 -1.94 -6.00
CA SER A 213 12.55 -3.03 -5.43
C SER A 213 13.31 -2.55 -4.17
N PRO A 214 13.94 -3.46 -3.41
CA PRO A 214 14.70 -3.11 -2.22
C PRO A 214 15.87 -2.15 -2.44
N ASP A 215 16.37 -2.02 -3.66
CA ASP A 215 17.41 -1.07 -4.04
C ASP A 215 16.82 0.27 -4.56
N SER A 216 15.52 0.50 -4.31
CA SER A 216 14.76 1.71 -4.64
C SER A 216 14.65 2.00 -6.15
N LEU A 217 14.85 0.99 -6.99
CA LEU A 217 14.58 1.08 -8.43
C LEU A 217 13.13 0.75 -8.71
N ALA A 218 12.56 1.37 -9.76
CA ALA A 218 11.22 1.02 -10.21
C ALA A 218 11.11 -0.48 -10.48
N SER A 219 10.09 -1.13 -9.91
CA SER A 219 9.80 -2.53 -10.24
C SER A 219 9.31 -2.62 -11.67
N PRO A 220 9.81 -3.58 -12.48
CA PRO A 220 9.45 -3.67 -13.90
C PRO A 220 7.96 -3.81 -14.16
N PHE A 221 7.21 -4.36 -13.21
CA PHE A 221 5.77 -4.52 -13.31
C PHE A 221 4.98 -3.27 -12.91
N SER A 222 5.58 -2.32 -12.15
CA SER A 222 4.86 -1.12 -11.72
C SER A 222 4.33 -0.35 -12.93
N SER A 223 3.02 -0.09 -12.94
CA SER A 223 2.36 0.62 -14.04
C SER A 223 2.87 2.06 -14.18
N TYR A 224 2.78 2.58 -15.39
CA TYR A 224 3.26 3.90 -15.79
C TYR A 224 2.15 4.95 -15.78
N GLY A 225 2.48 6.14 -15.31
CA GLY A 225 1.76 7.35 -15.69
C GLY A 225 2.31 7.95 -17.00
N PRO A 226 1.89 9.17 -17.28
CA PRO A 226 0.83 9.94 -16.64
C PRO A 226 -0.57 9.40 -16.93
N THR A 227 -1.61 10.07 -16.42
CA THR A 227 -2.98 9.88 -16.94
C THR A 227 -3.09 10.38 -18.38
N TYR A 228 -4.14 9.98 -19.08
CA TYR A 228 -4.37 10.45 -20.45
C TYR A 228 -4.51 11.98 -20.55
N ASP A 229 -5.13 12.61 -19.56
CA ASP A 229 -5.25 14.07 -19.44
C ASP A 229 -3.99 14.77 -18.86
N GLY A 230 -2.89 14.02 -18.69
CA GLY A 230 -1.57 14.55 -18.38
C GLY A 230 -1.29 14.81 -16.90
N ARG A 231 -2.14 14.33 -15.98
CA ARG A 231 -1.84 14.43 -14.53
C ARG A 231 -0.75 13.45 -14.14
N LEU A 232 0.13 13.88 -13.23
CA LEU A 232 1.18 13.02 -12.69
C LEU A 232 0.58 11.86 -11.90
N LYS A 233 0.93 10.65 -12.31
CA LYS A 233 0.64 9.37 -11.66
C LYS A 233 1.78 8.37 -11.94
N PRO A 234 2.09 7.45 -11.00
CA PRO A 234 1.76 7.54 -9.59
C PRO A 234 2.38 8.79 -8.96
N GLU A 235 1.86 9.27 -7.83
CA GLU A 235 2.50 10.40 -7.15
C GLU A 235 3.73 9.99 -6.36
N VAL A 236 3.69 8.82 -5.73
CA VAL A 236 4.78 8.29 -4.91
C VAL A 236 4.97 6.79 -5.16
N CYS A 237 6.00 6.22 -4.59
CA CYS A 237 6.24 4.77 -4.62
C CYS A 237 6.72 4.25 -3.28
N ALA A 238 6.57 2.93 -3.09
CA ALA A 238 7.05 2.22 -1.92
C ALA A 238 7.53 0.81 -2.29
N LEU A 239 7.94 0.02 -1.28
CA LEU A 239 8.43 -1.34 -1.52
C LEU A 239 7.27 -2.23 -2.01
N GLY A 240 7.32 -2.64 -3.26
CA GLY A 240 6.33 -3.55 -3.84
C GLY A 240 6.96 -4.78 -4.49
N GLN A 241 8.29 -4.87 -4.50
CA GLN A 241 9.01 -6.05 -4.95
C GLN A 241 9.79 -6.64 -3.78
N GLY A 242 9.40 -7.84 -3.35
CA GLY A 242 9.94 -8.45 -2.13
C GLY A 242 9.44 -7.74 -0.87
N SER A 243 8.21 -7.28 -0.87
CA SER A 243 7.55 -6.70 0.30
C SER A 243 7.28 -7.80 1.33
N PRO A 244 7.68 -7.65 2.59
CA PRO A 244 7.41 -8.62 3.62
C PRO A 244 5.93 -8.61 3.99
N ILE A 245 5.35 -9.80 4.06
CA ILE A 245 3.94 -10.05 4.40
C ILE A 245 3.84 -11.15 5.43
N TYR A 246 2.67 -11.28 6.05
CA TYR A 246 2.37 -12.38 6.93
C TYR A 246 1.21 -13.23 6.36
N ARG A 247 1.52 -14.49 5.97
CA ARG A 247 0.55 -15.41 5.37
C ARG A 247 -0.20 -16.18 6.43
N PRO A 248 -1.55 -16.20 6.40
CA PRO A 248 -2.35 -16.94 7.38
C PRO A 248 -2.66 -18.39 6.96
N ASN A 249 -2.25 -18.83 5.78
CA ASN A 249 -2.77 -20.01 5.11
C ASN A 249 -1.79 -21.21 5.01
N GLY A 250 -0.75 -21.23 5.85
CA GLY A 250 0.07 -22.44 6.00
C GLY A 250 -0.75 -23.57 6.61
N VAL A 251 -0.54 -24.81 6.13
CA VAL A 251 -1.23 -26.02 6.65
C VAL A 251 -0.17 -27.05 7.03
N ASP A 252 -0.20 -27.55 8.27
CA ASP A 252 0.71 -28.59 8.73
C ASP A 252 0.26 -30.01 8.25
N SER A 253 1.09 -31.02 8.53
CA SER A 253 0.81 -32.40 8.15
C SER A 253 -0.44 -33.02 8.82
N LEU A 254 -1.00 -32.34 9.82
CA LEU A 254 -2.23 -32.74 10.52
C LEU A 254 -3.45 -31.93 10.07
N GLY A 255 -3.26 -31.00 9.11
CA GLY A 255 -4.33 -30.16 8.60
C GLY A 255 -4.61 -28.92 9.45
N HIS A 256 -3.74 -28.57 10.41
CA HIS A 256 -3.89 -27.33 11.18
C HIS A 256 -3.29 -26.16 10.45
N TYR A 257 -3.99 -25.01 10.47
CA TYR A 257 -3.48 -23.78 9.92
C TYR A 257 -2.40 -23.17 10.80
N TYR A 258 -1.38 -22.61 10.16
CA TYR A 258 -0.40 -21.74 10.79
C TYR A 258 -0.14 -20.52 9.93
N SER A 259 0.40 -19.48 10.54
CA SER A 259 0.79 -18.25 9.87
C SER A 259 2.31 -18.15 9.84
N TYR A 260 2.84 -17.55 8.77
CA TYR A 260 4.28 -17.41 8.59
C TYR A 260 4.62 -16.15 7.78
N MET A 261 5.83 -15.63 8.02
CA MET A 261 6.37 -14.54 7.22
C MET A 261 6.76 -15.03 5.84
N ASP A 262 6.43 -14.24 4.82
CA ASP A 262 6.76 -14.50 3.42
C ASP A 262 7.00 -13.15 2.70
N TRP A 263 7.31 -13.20 1.40
CA TRP A 263 7.52 -12.03 0.56
C TRP A 263 6.59 -12.06 -0.64
N ALA A 264 6.09 -10.89 -1.00
CA ALA A 264 5.18 -10.74 -2.13
C ALA A 264 5.64 -9.63 -3.09
N ASN A 265 5.13 -9.69 -4.32
CA ASN A 265 5.36 -8.67 -5.34
C ASN A 265 4.01 -8.09 -5.79
N GLY A 266 3.96 -6.78 -5.97
CA GLY A 266 2.81 -6.05 -6.45
C GLY A 266 2.73 -4.64 -5.86
N THR A 267 2.17 -3.72 -6.62
CA THR A 267 1.76 -2.41 -6.10
C THR A 267 0.70 -2.55 -5.01
N SER A 268 0.03 -3.71 -4.95
CA SER A 268 -0.89 -4.10 -3.87
C SER A 268 -0.26 -4.10 -2.49
N PHE A 269 1.07 -4.21 -2.38
CA PHE A 269 1.78 -4.22 -1.10
C PHE A 269 2.45 -2.87 -0.81
N SER A 270 2.94 -2.16 -1.82
CA SER A 270 3.44 -0.80 -1.64
C SER A 270 2.35 0.18 -1.19
N THR A 271 1.12 -0.01 -1.66
CA THR A 271 -0.02 0.85 -1.36
C THR A 271 -0.42 0.85 0.12
N PRO A 272 -0.68 -0.30 0.77
CA PRO A 272 -1.00 -0.33 2.19
C PRO A 272 0.17 0.12 3.07
N GLU A 273 1.43 -0.11 2.67
CA GLU A 273 2.58 0.43 3.39
C GLU A 273 2.50 1.97 3.49
N VAL A 274 2.15 2.63 2.37
CA VAL A 274 1.94 4.09 2.34
C VAL A 274 0.70 4.47 3.15
N ALA A 275 -0.41 3.72 3.05
CA ALA A 275 -1.62 4.01 3.82
C ALA A 275 -1.39 3.97 5.33
N GLY A 276 -0.62 2.98 5.81
CA GLY A 276 -0.23 2.92 7.22
C GLY A 276 0.72 4.06 7.63
N MET A 277 1.66 4.43 6.77
CA MET A 277 2.50 5.62 6.98
C MET A 277 1.64 6.90 7.09
N VAL A 278 0.64 7.06 6.21
CA VAL A 278 -0.31 8.18 6.25
C VAL A 278 -1.05 8.21 7.59
N ALA A 279 -1.50 7.06 8.11
CA ALA A 279 -2.17 6.99 9.41
C ALA A 279 -1.28 7.50 10.54
N CYS A 280 -0.02 7.06 10.60
CA CYS A 280 0.93 7.51 11.62
C CYS A 280 1.24 9.00 11.49
N LEU A 281 1.40 9.48 10.26
CA LEU A 281 1.71 10.89 10.01
C LEU A 281 0.51 11.79 10.30
N TRP A 282 -0.71 11.37 9.96
CA TRP A 282 -1.91 12.15 10.26
C TRP A 282 -2.23 12.17 11.76
N GLN A 283 -1.99 11.04 12.48
CA GLN A 283 -2.00 11.03 13.93
C GLN A 283 -1.05 12.08 14.53
N ALA A 284 0.15 12.22 13.96
CA ALA A 284 1.16 13.18 14.41
C ALA A 284 0.81 14.63 14.04
N LEU A 285 0.08 14.85 12.94
CA LEU A 285 -0.26 16.16 12.37
C LEU A 285 -1.78 16.33 12.20
N PRO A 286 -2.58 16.22 13.27
CA PRO A 286 -4.04 16.14 13.18
C PRO A 286 -4.74 17.42 12.70
N ASN A 287 -4.01 18.53 12.59
CA ASN A 287 -4.55 19.80 12.12
C ASN A 287 -4.48 19.96 10.59
N LEU A 288 -3.77 19.07 9.89
CA LEU A 288 -3.69 19.10 8.43
C LEU A 288 -4.96 18.49 7.82
N THR A 289 -5.44 19.10 6.76
CA THR A 289 -6.45 18.50 5.89
C THR A 289 -5.82 17.32 5.12
N ASN A 290 -6.66 16.45 4.57
CA ASN A 290 -6.20 15.35 3.71
C ASN A 290 -5.34 15.85 2.53
N MET A 291 -5.67 17.00 1.93
CA MET A 291 -4.93 17.54 0.80
C MET A 291 -3.60 18.18 1.21
N GLU A 292 -3.55 18.90 2.33
CA GLU A 292 -2.29 19.42 2.88
C GLU A 292 -1.34 18.28 3.27
N LEU A 293 -1.86 17.21 3.86
CA LEU A 293 -1.09 16.02 4.18
C LEU A 293 -0.57 15.32 2.91
N ARG A 294 -1.41 15.23 1.87
CA ARG A 294 -1.01 14.66 0.57
C ARG A 294 0.12 15.45 -0.06
N GLU A 295 0.03 16.79 -0.08
CA GLU A 295 1.10 17.66 -0.57
C GLU A 295 2.39 17.47 0.21
N LEU A 296 2.33 17.47 1.53
CA LEU A 296 3.48 17.26 2.40
C LEU A 296 4.18 15.93 2.14
N ILE A 297 3.42 14.85 1.92
CA ILE A 297 3.94 13.52 1.59
C ILE A 297 4.70 13.56 0.25
N MET A 298 4.15 14.22 -0.76
CA MET A 298 4.82 14.35 -2.05
C MET A 298 6.09 15.21 -1.97
N GLU A 299 6.05 16.34 -1.26
CA GLU A 299 7.17 17.27 -1.11
C GLU A 299 8.35 16.67 -0.35
N THR A 300 8.10 15.71 0.54
CA THR A 300 9.15 15.02 1.31
C THR A 300 9.69 13.79 0.61
N ALA A 301 9.11 13.40 -0.53
CA ALA A 301 9.53 12.22 -1.27
C ALA A 301 10.91 12.41 -1.93
N SER A 302 11.61 11.28 -2.13
CA SER A 302 13.05 11.21 -2.41
C SER A 302 13.52 11.83 -3.72
N LEU A 303 12.61 12.05 -4.68
CA LEU A 303 12.92 12.65 -5.98
C LEU A 303 12.38 14.07 -6.12
N TYR A 304 11.49 14.53 -5.22
CA TYR A 304 10.86 15.85 -5.31
C TYR A 304 11.90 16.98 -5.44
N PRO A 305 11.73 17.98 -6.32
CA PRO A 305 10.56 18.22 -7.21
C PRO A 305 10.63 17.51 -8.57
N LEU A 306 11.59 16.64 -8.81
CA LEU A 306 11.68 15.80 -10.01
C LEU A 306 10.71 14.60 -9.85
N HIS A 307 10.31 14.01 -10.96
CA HIS A 307 9.44 12.83 -10.96
C HIS A 307 9.77 11.87 -12.11
N GLU A 308 9.29 10.66 -11.99
CA GLU A 308 9.39 9.60 -12.99
C GLU A 308 8.04 8.90 -13.18
N ASP A 309 7.78 8.39 -14.38
CA ASP A 309 6.48 7.81 -14.76
C ASP A 309 6.07 6.56 -13.95
N GLN A 310 7.01 5.87 -13.31
CA GLN A 310 6.75 4.69 -12.46
C GLN A 310 6.92 4.94 -10.97
N ARG A 311 7.71 5.96 -10.59
CA ARG A 311 8.02 6.24 -9.19
C ARG A 311 7.41 7.55 -8.68
N GLY A 312 6.82 8.35 -9.56
CA GLY A 312 6.35 9.68 -9.18
C GLY A 312 7.46 10.51 -8.56
N TYR A 313 7.19 11.17 -7.45
CA TYR A 313 8.18 11.91 -6.66
C TYR A 313 9.11 11.00 -5.81
N GLY A 314 9.00 9.68 -5.96
CA GLY A 314 9.84 8.71 -5.25
C GLY A 314 9.22 8.24 -3.93
N ILE A 315 10.08 7.81 -3.02
CA ILE A 315 9.69 7.24 -1.72
C ILE A 315 9.49 8.37 -0.71
N PRO A 316 8.30 8.48 -0.07
CA PRO A 316 8.05 9.46 0.99
C PRO A 316 8.96 9.29 2.20
N ASP A 317 9.19 10.37 2.93
CA ASP A 317 9.93 10.37 4.19
C ASP A 317 9.03 10.93 5.31
N ALA A 318 8.48 10.02 6.12
CA ALA A 318 7.53 10.37 7.18
C ALA A 318 8.17 11.21 8.30
N TRP A 319 9.44 10.94 8.61
CA TRP A 319 10.14 11.70 9.64
C TRP A 319 10.44 13.13 9.20
N LYS A 320 10.86 13.30 7.95
CA LYS A 320 11.03 14.62 7.34
C LYS A 320 9.70 15.38 7.27
N ALA A 321 8.61 14.69 6.92
CA ALA A 321 7.28 15.30 6.87
C ALA A 321 6.83 15.81 8.25
N TYR A 322 7.09 15.05 9.30
CA TYR A 322 6.74 15.43 10.68
C TYR A 322 7.55 16.63 11.19
N HIS A 323 8.85 16.71 10.90
CA HIS A 323 9.75 17.74 11.46
C HIS A 323 9.98 18.95 10.56
N GLY A 324 9.63 18.89 9.26
CA GLY A 324 10.00 19.89 8.27
C GLY A 324 11.45 19.80 7.81
N GLU A 325 11.87 20.72 6.92
CA GLU A 325 13.23 20.71 6.33
C GLU A 325 14.36 21.02 7.31
N ASP A 326 14.05 21.63 8.45
CA ASP A 326 15.07 22.05 9.44
C ASP A 326 15.79 20.90 10.15
N THR A 327 15.27 19.66 10.05
CA THR A 327 15.87 18.48 10.70
C THR A 327 17.01 17.84 9.93
N ALA A 328 17.28 18.27 8.71
CA ALA A 328 18.48 17.84 7.97
C ALA A 328 19.80 18.32 8.61
N LEU A 329 19.76 19.20 9.61
CA LEU A 329 20.91 19.82 10.26
C LEU A 329 20.96 19.66 11.80
N THR A 330 19.96 19.09 12.44
CA THR A 330 20.09 18.74 13.86
C THR A 330 20.80 17.38 13.98
N GLU A 331 21.90 17.39 14.71
CA GLU A 331 22.71 16.20 14.96
C GLU A 331 21.84 14.98 15.34
N PRO A 332 22.13 13.78 14.80
CA PRO A 332 21.41 12.59 15.23
C PRO A 332 21.52 12.49 16.74
N MET A 333 20.37 12.33 17.43
CA MET A 333 20.39 11.80 18.77
C MET A 333 21.37 10.62 18.73
N GLN A 334 22.34 10.62 19.62
CA GLN A 334 23.35 9.58 19.73
C GLN A 334 22.67 8.21 19.95
N SER A 335 22.12 7.63 18.89
CA SER A 335 21.96 6.20 18.81
C SER A 335 23.38 5.66 18.68
N THR A 336 23.73 4.69 19.50
CA THR A 336 25.00 3.95 19.42
C THR A 336 25.10 3.13 18.12
N ASP A 337 24.23 3.38 17.15
CA ASP A 337 24.19 2.73 15.85
C ASP A 337 24.70 3.70 14.77
N SER A 338 25.86 3.39 14.21
CA SER A 338 26.60 4.22 13.23
C SER A 338 26.04 4.10 11.80
N SER A 339 24.77 3.78 11.64
CA SER A 339 24.14 3.59 10.34
C SER A 339 23.70 4.92 9.71
N ALA A 340 24.03 5.13 8.43
CA ALA A 340 23.58 6.29 7.63
C ALA A 340 22.97 5.83 6.31
N LYS A 341 21.90 6.49 5.88
CA LYS A 341 21.32 6.28 4.54
C LYS A 341 21.92 7.25 3.54
N ARG A 342 22.19 6.78 2.34
CA ARG A 342 22.66 7.61 1.22
C ARG A 342 22.01 7.15 -0.08
N ILE A 343 21.85 8.09 -1.01
CA ILE A 343 21.49 7.76 -2.39
C ILE A 343 22.75 7.83 -3.22
N GLU A 344 23.15 6.71 -3.82
CA GLU A 344 24.29 6.63 -4.74
C GLU A 344 23.80 6.02 -6.04
N ASN A 345 24.03 6.71 -7.16
CA ASN A 345 23.59 6.29 -8.49
C ASN A 345 22.09 5.96 -8.60
N GLY A 346 21.23 6.75 -7.90
CA GLY A 346 19.79 6.57 -7.89
C GLY A 346 19.29 5.40 -7.00
N ARG A 347 20.18 4.77 -6.25
CA ARG A 347 19.88 3.66 -5.33
C ARG A 347 20.04 4.13 -3.88
N MET A 348 19.11 3.77 -3.04
CA MET A 348 19.26 3.94 -1.60
C MET A 348 20.20 2.86 -1.04
N ILE A 349 21.20 3.26 -0.30
CA ILE A 349 22.12 2.38 0.41
C ILE A 349 22.16 2.72 1.90
N ILE A 350 22.38 1.72 2.72
CA ILE A 350 22.64 1.86 4.16
C ILE A 350 24.15 1.73 4.36
N VAL A 351 24.76 2.70 5.02
CA VAL A 351 26.17 2.61 5.43
C VAL A 351 26.20 2.38 6.92
N HIS A 352 26.77 1.23 7.35
CA HIS A 352 26.96 0.89 8.75
C HIS A 352 28.45 0.52 8.94
N ASP A 353 29.11 1.22 9.87
CA ASP A 353 30.56 1.06 10.12
C ASP A 353 31.44 1.09 8.84
N GLY A 354 31.06 1.96 7.89
CA GLY A 354 31.78 2.14 6.65
C GLY A 354 31.54 1.04 5.59
N ILE A 355 30.72 0.05 5.90
CA ILE A 355 30.29 -0.98 4.96
C ILE A 355 28.95 -0.55 4.34
N LYS A 356 28.84 -0.68 3.02
CA LYS A 356 27.62 -0.38 2.28
C LYS A 356 26.73 -1.63 2.19
N TYR A 357 25.45 -1.45 2.44
CA TYR A 357 24.45 -2.50 2.33
C TYR A 357 23.31 -2.04 1.42
N THR A 358 22.66 -3.00 0.77
CA THR A 358 21.33 -2.75 0.21
C THR A 358 20.35 -2.44 1.34
N VAL A 359 19.18 -1.92 1.04
CA VAL A 359 18.09 -1.74 2.03
C VAL A 359 17.64 -3.06 2.66
N LEU A 360 17.93 -4.21 2.03
CA LEU A 360 17.72 -5.56 2.59
C LEU A 360 18.80 -5.99 3.59
N GLY A 361 19.79 -5.14 3.86
CA GLY A 361 20.91 -5.50 4.74
C GLY A 361 21.93 -6.44 4.10
N LEU A 362 21.89 -6.65 2.78
CA LEU A 362 22.90 -7.41 2.05
C LEU A 362 24.11 -6.52 1.79
N PRO A 363 25.35 -6.94 2.11
CA PRO A 363 26.54 -6.15 1.84
C PRO A 363 26.72 -5.95 0.33
N LEU A 364 26.99 -4.71 -0.07
CA LEU A 364 27.41 -4.41 -1.42
C LEU A 364 28.91 -4.72 -1.55
N GLU A 365 29.28 -5.56 -2.52
CA GLU A 365 30.68 -5.85 -2.78
C GLU A 365 31.45 -4.55 -3.07
N LYS A 366 32.64 -4.43 -2.50
CA LYS A 366 33.59 -3.38 -2.92
C LYS A 366 34.00 -3.74 -4.35
N ASN A 367 33.55 -2.95 -5.33
CA ASN A 367 34.23 -2.94 -6.63
C ASN A 367 35.67 -2.46 -6.37
N GLU A 368 36.63 -3.36 -6.56
CA GLU A 368 38.03 -3.03 -6.60
C GLU A 368 38.38 -2.13 -7.80
#